data_88c369cd7e63c7006a6542490346068b
#
_entry.id   88c369cd7e63c7006a6542490346068b
#
_cell.length_a   1.000
_cell.length_b   1.000
_cell.length_c   1.000
_cell.angle_alpha   90.00
_cell.angle_beta   90.00
_cell.angle_gamma   90.00
#
_symmetry.space_group_name_H-M   'P 1'
#
loop_
_entity.id
_entity.type
_entity.pdbx_description
1 polymer ?
#
loop_
_entity_poly.entity_id
_entity_poly.type
_entity_poly.pdbx_seq_one_letter_code
_entity_poly.pdbx_strand_id
1 'polypeptide(L)'
;MATYQNIFTRVQIHGAPDLGVPLPGRGTRRGTATRVSHLFGMIGDAQIGPIYLGWTGVTSLICGLIAFEIIGFNMLASVNWDPVRFVRELFWLQLAPPGPQYGFSPFVPLKEGGWFIIAGFFFTVSVILWWVRTYNRARALGMGTHVAWAFAAAIWLMLVLGFIRPMLMGSWSEAVPYGIFPHLDWTQNFSLRYGNLFYNPFHALSIVFLYGSALLFAMHAATILAVSRYGGDREIEQIVDRGTASERAALFWRWTMGFNATMESIHRWAWWFAVLTTLTGGIGILLTGTAVDNWYEWAIKHKFAPSDPTMWPATPVPPPRP
;
A
#
# COMPACT_ATOMS: atom_id res chain seq x y z
N MET A 1 -16.08 10.82 30.67
CA MET A 1 -16.26 10.35 29.28
C MET A 1 -16.19 11.56 28.37
N ALA A 2 -15.27 11.58 27.40
CA ALA A 2 -15.36 12.56 26.36
C ALA A 2 -16.66 12.33 25.60
N THR A 3 -17.52 13.33 25.61
CA THR A 3 -18.72 13.26 24.80
C THR A 3 -18.34 13.48 23.34
N TYR A 4 -18.92 12.70 22.45
CA TYR A 4 -18.75 12.85 21.00
C TYR A 4 -19.39 14.13 20.46
N GLN A 5 -19.33 15.22 21.20
CA GLN A 5 -19.85 16.51 20.76
C GLN A 5 -19.12 17.06 19.55
N ASN A 6 -17.94 16.53 19.28
CA ASN A 6 -17.15 16.93 18.10
C ASN A 6 -16.29 15.77 17.60
N ILE A 7 -16.91 14.85 16.87
CA ILE A 7 -16.25 13.69 16.27
C ILE A 7 -15.13 14.06 15.28
N PHE A 8 -15.09 15.32 14.82
CA PHE A 8 -14.07 15.79 13.89
C PHE A 8 -12.81 16.30 14.57
N THR A 9 -12.87 16.61 15.86
CA THR A 9 -11.75 17.18 16.62
C THR A 9 -11.36 16.38 17.83
N ARG A 10 -12.16 15.39 18.24
CA ARG A 10 -11.90 14.56 19.40
C ARG A 10 -11.94 13.09 19.05
N VAL A 11 -10.88 12.42 19.44
CA VAL A 11 -10.80 10.95 19.35
C VAL A 11 -10.41 10.45 20.73
N GLN A 12 -11.16 9.49 21.26
CA GLN A 12 -10.80 8.80 22.49
C GLN A 12 -10.57 7.32 22.18
N ILE A 13 -9.41 6.83 22.59
CA ILE A 13 -9.05 5.42 22.48
C ILE A 13 -9.02 4.88 23.91
N HIS A 14 -9.58 3.68 24.14
CA HIS A 14 -9.59 3.05 25.45
C HIS A 14 -8.15 2.87 25.97
N GLY A 15 -7.88 3.38 27.18
CA GLY A 15 -6.54 3.36 27.77
C GLY A 15 -5.55 4.38 27.21
N ALA A 16 -5.94 5.18 26.22
CA ALA A 16 -5.14 6.26 25.67
C ALA A 16 -5.51 7.62 26.28
N PRO A 17 -4.64 8.64 26.19
CA PRO A 17 -5.00 9.99 26.61
C PRO A 17 -6.16 10.53 25.78
N ASP A 18 -6.97 11.41 26.39
CA ASP A 18 -8.06 12.10 25.70
C ASP A 18 -7.48 13.02 24.62
N LEU A 19 -7.77 12.68 23.36
CA LEU A 19 -7.28 13.40 22.20
C LEU A 19 -8.17 14.57 21.80
N GLY A 20 -9.23 14.81 22.53
CA GLY A 20 -10.03 16.03 22.41
C GLY A 20 -9.35 17.25 22.97
N VAL A 21 -8.23 17.08 23.64
CA VAL A 21 -7.37 18.18 24.05
C VAL A 21 -6.67 18.75 22.82
N PRO A 22 -6.65 20.06 22.64
CA PRO A 22 -5.86 20.69 21.57
C PRO A 22 -4.43 20.18 21.62
N LEU A 23 -3.90 19.79 20.47
CA LEU A 23 -2.52 19.33 20.39
C LEU A 23 -1.57 20.42 20.90
N PRO A 24 -0.46 20.02 21.57
CA PRO A 24 0.52 20.99 22.05
C PRO A 24 0.96 21.92 20.92
N GLY A 25 0.95 23.21 21.16
CA GLY A 25 1.27 24.23 20.17
C GLY A 25 0.07 25.02 19.66
N ARG A 26 -1.15 24.58 19.95
CA ARG A 26 -2.35 25.29 19.55
C ARG A 26 -2.59 26.52 20.43
N GLY A 27 -2.31 27.67 19.85
CA GLY A 27 -3.04 28.91 20.11
C GLY A 27 -2.98 29.58 21.46
N THR A 28 -2.20 29.10 22.42
CA THR A 28 -2.05 29.82 23.71
C THR A 28 -0.89 30.83 23.70
N ARG A 29 -0.07 30.83 22.66
CA ARG A 29 0.95 31.87 22.49
C ARG A 29 0.35 33.08 21.80
N ARG A 30 -0.38 33.86 22.56
CA ARG A 30 -0.63 35.28 22.24
C ARG A 30 0.65 36.06 22.48
N GLY A 31 1.62 35.93 21.63
CA GLY A 31 2.83 36.71 21.62
C GLY A 31 3.01 37.34 20.26
N THR A 32 4.04 38.15 20.12
CA THR A 32 4.51 38.85 18.93
C THR A 32 4.90 37.88 17.76
N ALA A 33 4.06 36.85 17.51
CA ALA A 33 4.25 35.95 16.38
C ALA A 33 4.11 36.77 15.09
N THR A 34 5.10 36.69 14.20
CA THR A 34 5.02 37.23 12.85
C THR A 34 3.89 36.52 12.09
N ARG A 35 3.35 37.16 11.04
CA ARG A 35 2.33 36.49 10.17
C ARG A 35 2.79 35.14 9.65
N VAL A 36 4.09 35.00 9.40
CA VAL A 36 4.70 33.73 8.93
C VAL A 36 4.65 32.66 10.00
N SER A 37 5.06 32.99 11.26
CA SER A 37 4.99 32.00 12.35
C SER A 37 3.56 31.61 12.71
N HIS A 38 2.59 32.53 12.53
CA HIS A 38 1.16 32.19 12.68
C HIS A 38 0.68 31.21 11.60
N LEU A 39 1.06 31.47 10.34
CA LEU A 39 0.76 30.55 9.23
C LEU A 39 1.38 29.18 9.47
N PHE A 40 2.62 29.10 9.90
CA PHE A 40 3.28 27.84 10.24
C PHE A 40 2.55 27.10 11.37
N GLY A 41 2.09 27.82 12.40
CA GLY A 41 1.27 27.22 13.45
C GLY A 41 -0.06 26.64 12.94
N MET A 42 -0.70 27.34 12.01
CA MET A 42 -1.93 26.86 11.37
C MET A 42 -1.70 25.58 10.56
N ILE A 43 -0.61 25.49 9.81
CA ILE A 43 -0.27 24.28 9.04
C ILE A 43 0.02 23.10 9.98
N GLY A 44 0.75 23.34 11.07
CA GLY A 44 1.03 22.31 12.08
C GLY A 44 -0.21 21.72 12.74
N ASP A 45 -1.31 22.46 12.75
CA ASP A 45 -2.61 22.08 13.31
C ASP A 45 -3.66 21.75 12.26
N ALA A 46 -3.27 21.70 10.97
CA ALA A 46 -4.20 21.51 9.87
C ALA A 46 -4.91 20.15 9.97
N GLN A 47 -6.21 20.15 9.61
CA GLN A 47 -7.00 18.95 9.45
C GLN A 47 -8.05 19.14 8.36
N ILE A 48 -8.49 18.02 7.74
CA ILE A 48 -9.58 17.98 6.77
C ILE A 48 -10.69 17.10 7.36
N GLY A 49 -11.81 17.71 7.74
CA GLY A 49 -12.87 17.00 8.45
C GLY A 49 -12.32 16.30 9.71
N PRO A 50 -12.53 15.00 9.89
CA PRO A 50 -12.02 14.26 11.04
C PRO A 50 -10.53 13.88 10.93
N ILE A 51 -9.88 14.17 9.82
CA ILE A 51 -8.51 13.72 9.55
C ILE A 51 -7.52 14.82 9.90
N TYR A 52 -6.74 14.58 10.94
CA TYR A 52 -5.61 15.43 11.30
C TYR A 52 -4.47 15.23 10.30
N LEU A 53 -3.91 16.32 9.82
CA LEU A 53 -2.80 16.31 8.86
C LEU A 53 -1.46 16.69 9.49
N GLY A 54 -1.40 17.86 10.13
CA GLY A 54 -0.14 18.43 10.60
C GLY A 54 0.82 18.76 9.46
N TRP A 55 2.07 19.01 9.80
CA TRP A 55 3.11 19.33 8.82
C TRP A 55 3.36 18.20 7.81
N THR A 56 3.54 16.99 8.32
CA THR A 56 3.81 15.81 7.47
C THR A 56 2.63 15.49 6.57
N GLY A 57 1.41 15.61 7.09
CA GLY A 57 0.20 15.36 6.31
C GLY A 57 -0.02 16.41 5.20
N VAL A 58 0.15 17.68 5.52
CA VAL A 58 0.02 18.77 4.52
C VAL A 58 1.08 18.65 3.44
N THR A 59 2.34 18.44 3.83
CA THR A 59 3.43 18.29 2.87
C THR A 59 3.23 17.05 2.00
N SER A 60 2.78 15.95 2.59
CA SER A 60 2.43 14.73 1.85
C SER A 60 1.37 15.00 0.80
N LEU A 61 0.28 15.68 1.17
CA LEU A 61 -0.80 16.01 0.22
C LEU A 61 -0.32 16.93 -0.89
N ILE A 62 0.49 17.93 -0.59
CA ILE A 62 1.04 18.83 -1.61
C ILE A 62 1.90 18.04 -2.61
N CYS A 63 2.80 17.21 -2.11
CA CYS A 63 3.63 16.36 -2.97
C CYS A 63 2.80 15.39 -3.81
N GLY A 64 1.77 14.79 -3.21
CA GLY A 64 0.84 13.91 -3.92
C GLY A 64 0.06 14.63 -5.02
N LEU A 65 -0.41 15.83 -4.75
CA LEU A 65 -1.07 16.68 -5.76
C LEU A 65 -0.13 17.05 -6.90
N ILE A 66 1.11 17.41 -6.59
CA ILE A 66 2.11 17.72 -7.63
C ILE A 66 2.33 16.49 -8.53
N ALA A 67 2.52 15.32 -7.95
CA ALA A 67 2.66 14.07 -8.72
C ALA A 67 1.43 13.79 -9.59
N PHE A 68 0.25 13.91 -9.02
CA PHE A 68 -1.02 13.72 -9.72
C PHE A 68 -1.20 14.69 -10.89
N GLU A 69 -0.89 15.97 -10.67
CA GLU A 69 -0.99 16.99 -11.72
C GLU A 69 0.03 16.77 -12.83
N ILE A 70 1.26 16.40 -12.52
CA ILE A 70 2.27 16.06 -13.53
C ILE A 70 1.79 14.91 -14.40
N ILE A 71 1.28 13.84 -13.81
CA ILE A 71 0.73 12.68 -14.54
C ILE A 71 -0.45 13.12 -15.39
N GLY A 72 -1.42 13.82 -14.80
CA GLY A 72 -2.63 14.26 -15.48
C GLY A 72 -2.35 15.21 -16.65
N PHE A 73 -1.47 16.18 -16.46
CA PHE A 73 -1.11 17.12 -17.53
C PHE A 73 -0.33 16.46 -18.66
N ASN A 74 0.55 15.52 -18.38
CA ASN A 74 1.21 14.75 -19.42
C ASN A 74 0.22 13.89 -20.21
N MET A 75 -0.74 13.27 -19.55
CA MET A 75 -1.80 12.53 -20.22
C MET A 75 -2.68 13.46 -21.08
N LEU A 76 -3.05 14.62 -20.56
CA LEU A 76 -3.83 15.61 -21.28
C LEU A 76 -3.07 16.17 -22.50
N ALA A 77 -1.78 16.43 -22.34
CA ALA A 77 -0.93 16.87 -23.44
C ALA A 77 -0.83 15.81 -24.56
N SER A 78 -0.84 14.53 -24.21
CA SER A 78 -0.80 13.43 -25.19
C SER A 78 -2.04 13.36 -26.09
N VAL A 79 -3.14 13.96 -25.67
CA VAL A 79 -4.38 14.08 -26.47
C VAL A 79 -4.63 15.53 -26.94
N ASN A 80 -3.56 16.31 -27.09
CA ASN A 80 -3.58 17.69 -27.57
C ASN A 80 -4.47 18.63 -26.72
N TRP A 81 -4.51 18.41 -25.42
CA TRP A 81 -5.28 19.22 -24.45
C TRP A 81 -6.78 19.21 -24.69
N ASP A 82 -7.30 18.20 -25.39
CA ASP A 82 -8.71 18.00 -25.62
C ASP A 82 -9.35 17.29 -24.41
N PRO A 83 -10.17 17.98 -23.60
CA PRO A 83 -10.73 17.39 -22.38
C PRO A 83 -11.76 16.29 -22.69
N VAL A 84 -12.46 16.35 -23.80
CA VAL A 84 -13.42 15.31 -24.19
C VAL A 84 -12.69 14.03 -24.57
N ARG A 85 -11.65 14.17 -25.37
CA ARG A 85 -10.79 13.06 -25.76
C ARG A 85 -10.07 12.48 -24.54
N PHE A 86 -9.60 13.31 -23.62
CA PHE A 86 -8.98 12.90 -22.38
C PHE A 86 -9.89 11.95 -21.57
N VAL A 87 -11.14 12.36 -21.34
CA VAL A 87 -12.11 11.54 -20.60
C VAL A 87 -12.43 10.24 -21.33
N ARG A 88 -12.65 10.33 -22.65
CA ARG A 88 -12.95 9.15 -23.48
C ARG A 88 -11.82 8.12 -23.51
N GLU A 89 -10.57 8.57 -23.54
CA GLU A 89 -9.40 7.72 -23.72
C GLU A 89 -8.60 7.51 -22.43
N LEU A 90 -9.08 7.99 -21.29
CA LEU A 90 -8.37 8.03 -20.02
C LEU A 90 -7.70 6.69 -19.67
N PHE A 91 -8.36 5.57 -19.89
CA PHE A 91 -7.84 4.25 -19.51
C PHE A 91 -6.63 3.81 -20.34
N TRP A 92 -6.44 4.38 -21.51
CA TRP A 92 -5.30 4.09 -22.39
C TRP A 92 -4.15 5.09 -22.24
N LEU A 93 -4.38 6.22 -21.56
CA LEU A 93 -3.36 7.25 -21.39
C LEU A 93 -2.34 6.83 -20.33
N GLN A 94 -1.10 7.32 -20.50
CA GLN A 94 -0.02 7.02 -19.58
C GLN A 94 0.98 8.16 -19.50
N LEU A 95 1.73 8.18 -18.40
CA LEU A 95 3.05 8.79 -18.31
C LEU A 95 4.07 7.64 -18.23
N ALA A 96 4.82 7.46 -19.31
CA ALA A 96 5.77 6.37 -19.42
C ALA A 96 7.12 6.71 -18.80
N PRO A 97 7.87 5.70 -18.29
CA PRO A 97 9.25 5.90 -17.88
C PRO A 97 10.16 6.23 -19.07
N PRO A 98 11.37 6.77 -18.80
CA PRO A 98 12.38 6.98 -19.84
C PRO A 98 12.72 5.69 -20.59
N GLY A 99 13.14 5.81 -21.83
CA GLY A 99 13.63 4.68 -22.60
C GLY A 99 14.98 4.13 -22.09
N PRO A 100 15.37 2.91 -22.51
CA PRO A 100 16.57 2.26 -22.03
C PRO A 100 17.87 3.00 -22.39
N GLN A 101 17.86 3.87 -23.38
CA GLN A 101 19.02 4.68 -23.77
C GLN A 101 19.49 5.64 -22.66
N TYR A 102 18.61 6.01 -21.73
CA TYR A 102 18.96 6.88 -20.61
C TYR A 102 19.46 6.13 -19.38
N GLY A 103 19.37 4.80 -19.38
CA GLY A 103 19.74 4.00 -18.23
C GLY A 103 18.99 4.42 -16.97
N PHE A 104 19.70 4.54 -15.85
CA PHE A 104 19.17 5.00 -14.56
C PHE A 104 19.59 6.44 -14.26
N SER A 105 19.81 7.25 -15.29
CA SER A 105 20.18 8.66 -15.13
C SER A 105 18.99 9.49 -14.67
N PRO A 106 19.14 10.40 -13.68
CA PRO A 106 18.11 11.36 -13.33
C PRO A 106 18.01 12.53 -14.32
N PHE A 107 18.99 12.67 -15.21
CA PHE A 107 19.08 13.76 -16.22
C PHE A 107 18.48 13.31 -17.54
N VAL A 108 17.16 13.28 -17.59
CA VAL A 108 16.39 12.89 -18.78
C VAL A 108 15.59 14.10 -19.26
N PRO A 109 15.53 14.37 -20.59
CA PRO A 109 14.66 15.42 -21.12
C PRO A 109 13.21 15.22 -20.67
N LEU A 110 12.54 16.33 -20.32
CA LEU A 110 11.21 16.28 -19.72
C LEU A 110 10.19 15.47 -20.54
N LYS A 111 10.20 15.66 -21.87
CA LYS A 111 9.27 14.97 -22.77
C LYS A 111 9.65 13.53 -23.11
N GLU A 112 10.81 13.10 -22.70
CA GLU A 112 11.36 11.76 -22.98
C GLU A 112 11.40 10.87 -21.73
N GLY A 113 10.64 11.23 -20.70
CA GLY A 113 10.54 10.52 -19.43
C GLY A 113 11.03 11.30 -18.21
N GLY A 114 11.55 12.52 -18.38
CA GLY A 114 11.94 13.39 -17.25
C GLY A 114 10.78 13.69 -16.33
N TRP A 115 9.60 13.93 -16.87
CA TRP A 115 8.39 14.12 -16.06
C TRP A 115 8.00 12.88 -15.25
N PHE A 116 8.24 11.69 -15.76
CA PHE A 116 8.04 10.46 -15.01
C PHE A 116 8.91 10.41 -13.76
N ILE A 117 10.19 10.75 -13.88
CA ILE A 117 11.13 10.78 -12.74
C ILE A 117 10.68 11.80 -11.71
N ILE A 118 10.30 13.01 -12.12
CA ILE A 118 9.84 14.08 -11.23
C ILE A 118 8.54 13.66 -10.52
N ALA A 119 7.56 13.14 -11.26
CA ALA A 119 6.32 12.64 -10.68
C ALA A 119 6.57 11.50 -9.69
N GLY A 120 7.44 10.56 -10.03
CA GLY A 120 7.83 9.45 -9.16
C GLY A 120 8.52 9.92 -7.88
N PHE A 121 9.34 10.95 -7.97
CA PHE A 121 9.95 11.58 -6.79
C PHE A 121 8.90 12.16 -5.84
N PHE A 122 8.00 13.00 -6.33
CA PHE A 122 6.96 13.60 -5.51
C PHE A 122 5.97 12.58 -4.97
N PHE A 123 5.62 11.59 -5.77
CA PHE A 123 4.78 10.46 -5.32
C PHE A 123 5.44 9.70 -4.15
N THR A 124 6.71 9.36 -4.29
CA THR A 124 7.47 8.64 -3.26
C THR A 124 7.60 9.46 -1.98
N VAL A 125 7.95 10.74 -2.09
CA VAL A 125 8.03 11.65 -0.93
C VAL A 125 6.67 11.78 -0.25
N SER A 126 5.59 11.90 -1.02
CA SER A 126 4.23 11.94 -0.49
C SER A 126 3.90 10.71 0.36
N VAL A 127 4.17 9.51 -0.16
CA VAL A 127 3.87 8.26 0.55
C VAL A 127 4.74 8.10 1.80
N ILE A 128 6.03 8.42 1.72
CA ILE A 128 6.94 8.33 2.88
C ILE A 128 6.54 9.33 3.97
N LEU A 129 6.17 10.56 3.62
CA LEU A 129 5.69 11.56 4.59
C LEU A 129 4.36 11.13 5.22
N TRP A 130 3.48 10.49 4.45
CA TRP A 130 2.26 9.93 5.01
C TRP A 130 2.55 8.78 5.99
N TRP A 131 3.58 7.99 5.71
CA TRP A 131 4.07 6.99 6.66
C TRP A 131 4.59 7.65 7.95
N VAL A 132 5.41 8.69 7.83
CA VAL A 132 5.93 9.43 9.00
C VAL A 132 4.77 9.99 9.82
N ARG A 133 3.76 10.56 9.16
CA ARG A 133 2.53 11.01 9.81
C ARG A 133 1.82 9.89 10.55
N THR A 134 1.66 8.74 9.91
CA THR A 134 1.00 7.57 10.49
C THR A 134 1.72 7.10 11.75
N TYR A 135 3.04 6.98 11.69
CA TYR A 135 3.86 6.61 12.84
C TYR A 135 3.76 7.65 13.98
N ASN A 136 3.98 8.92 13.66
CA ASN A 136 3.98 9.98 14.67
C ASN A 136 2.60 10.15 15.30
N ARG A 137 1.53 10.01 14.52
CA ARG A 137 0.16 10.12 15.06
C ARG A 137 -0.17 8.97 15.99
N ALA A 138 0.20 7.76 15.63
CA ALA A 138 0.04 6.61 16.52
C ALA A 138 0.77 6.83 17.85
N ARG A 139 2.01 7.31 17.80
CA ARG A 139 2.79 7.62 19.01
C ARG A 139 2.14 8.74 19.86
N ALA A 140 1.69 9.81 19.21
CA ALA A 140 1.03 10.92 19.90
C ALA A 140 -0.28 10.52 20.60
N LEU A 141 -0.97 9.53 20.06
CA LEU A 141 -2.21 8.98 20.59
C LEU A 141 -2.01 7.90 21.66
N GLY A 142 -0.77 7.55 21.99
CA GLY A 142 -0.47 6.45 22.90
C GLY A 142 -0.80 5.07 22.34
N MET A 143 -0.91 4.94 21.02
CA MET A 143 -1.19 3.70 20.31
C MET A 143 0.09 2.93 20.00
N GLY A 144 -0.03 1.63 19.71
CA GLY A 144 1.01 0.87 19.05
C GLY A 144 1.21 1.34 17.59
N THR A 145 2.39 1.10 17.03
CA THR A 145 2.76 1.56 15.68
C THR A 145 2.61 0.47 14.61
N HIS A 146 1.89 -0.61 14.92
CA HIS A 146 1.77 -1.77 14.03
C HIS A 146 1.09 -1.44 12.67
N VAL A 147 0.19 -0.47 12.64
CA VAL A 147 -0.42 0.01 11.39
C VAL A 147 0.63 0.66 10.48
N ALA A 148 1.52 1.49 11.05
CA ALA A 148 2.61 2.09 10.30
C ALA A 148 3.55 1.02 9.72
N TRP A 149 3.82 -0.06 10.43
CA TRP A 149 4.71 -1.12 9.95
C TRP A 149 4.03 -2.01 8.89
N ALA A 150 2.73 -2.23 8.95
CA ALA A 150 1.98 -2.84 7.86
C ALA A 150 2.01 -1.96 6.60
N PHE A 151 1.85 -0.66 6.78
CA PHE A 151 2.01 0.32 5.70
C PHE A 151 3.44 0.31 5.12
N ALA A 152 4.46 0.17 5.96
CA ALA A 152 5.85 0.03 5.52
C ALA A 152 6.05 -1.18 4.59
N ALA A 153 5.37 -2.29 4.83
CA ALA A 153 5.42 -3.45 3.94
C ALA A 153 4.85 -3.15 2.54
N ALA A 154 3.77 -2.37 2.46
CA ALA A 154 3.24 -1.88 1.19
C ALA A 154 4.20 -0.92 0.48
N ILE A 155 4.87 -0.04 1.24
CA ILE A 155 5.89 0.86 0.70
C ILE A 155 7.08 0.09 0.14
N TRP A 156 7.47 -1.01 0.78
CA TRP A 156 8.49 -1.92 0.25
C TRP A 156 8.17 -2.37 -1.18
N LEU A 157 6.97 -2.88 -1.43
CA LEU A 157 6.54 -3.29 -2.78
C LEU A 157 6.57 -2.11 -3.76
N MET A 158 6.07 -0.95 -3.35
CA MET A 158 6.10 0.27 -4.15
C MET A 158 7.53 0.66 -4.54
N LEU A 159 8.46 0.67 -3.58
CA LEU A 159 9.85 1.02 -3.83
C LEU A 159 10.57 0.00 -4.72
N VAL A 160 10.27 -1.28 -4.56
CA VAL A 160 10.81 -2.33 -5.44
C VAL A 160 10.37 -2.09 -6.88
N LEU A 161 9.08 -1.85 -7.10
CA LEU A 161 8.52 -1.65 -8.45
C LEU A 161 9.02 -0.37 -9.12
N GLY A 162 9.15 0.73 -8.37
CA GLY A 162 9.42 2.05 -8.92
C GLY A 162 10.87 2.51 -8.83
N PHE A 163 11.67 1.95 -7.94
CA PHE A 163 13.01 2.44 -7.66
C PHE A 163 14.07 1.35 -7.50
N ILE A 164 13.90 0.43 -6.55
CA ILE A 164 14.97 -0.51 -6.17
C ILE A 164 15.30 -1.45 -7.33
N ARG A 165 14.29 -2.10 -7.91
CA ARG A 165 14.51 -3.00 -9.05
C ARG A 165 15.00 -2.26 -10.30
N PRO A 166 14.40 -1.13 -10.73
CA PRO A 166 14.95 -0.32 -11.81
C PRO A 166 16.40 0.09 -11.59
N MET A 167 16.77 0.45 -10.36
CA MET A 167 18.17 0.76 -10.00
C MET A 167 19.09 -0.44 -10.20
N LEU A 168 18.72 -1.61 -9.71
CA LEU A 168 19.52 -2.84 -9.85
C LEU A 168 19.58 -3.31 -11.31
N MET A 169 18.50 -3.12 -12.06
CA MET A 169 18.46 -3.42 -13.50
C MET A 169 19.20 -2.36 -14.36
N GLY A 170 19.54 -1.22 -13.74
CA GLY A 170 20.29 -0.15 -14.40
C GLY A 170 19.48 0.72 -15.36
N SER A 171 18.14 0.72 -15.29
CA SER A 171 17.30 1.49 -16.20
C SER A 171 15.94 1.86 -15.60
N TRP A 172 15.54 3.12 -15.77
CA TRP A 172 14.18 3.57 -15.47
C TRP A 172 13.11 2.87 -16.32
N SER A 173 13.49 2.38 -17.49
CA SER A 173 12.58 1.67 -18.43
C SER A 173 11.95 0.42 -17.81
N GLU A 174 12.51 -0.10 -16.73
CA GLU A 174 11.98 -1.24 -15.99
C GLU A 174 10.86 -0.87 -15.03
N ALA A 175 10.61 0.42 -14.80
CA ALA A 175 9.57 0.89 -13.89
C ALA A 175 8.17 0.75 -14.52
N VAL A 176 7.17 0.67 -13.65
CA VAL A 176 5.75 0.58 -14.05
C VAL A 176 5.28 1.94 -14.58
N PRO A 177 4.66 2.02 -15.75
CA PRO A 177 4.09 3.27 -16.25
C PRO A 177 2.91 3.73 -15.40
N TYR A 178 2.69 5.04 -15.32
CA TYR A 178 1.48 5.59 -14.74
C TYR A 178 0.35 5.58 -15.77
N GLY A 179 -0.59 4.70 -15.62
CA GLY A 179 -1.74 4.57 -16.51
C GLY A 179 -2.59 3.36 -16.12
N ILE A 180 -3.89 3.42 -16.36
CA ILE A 180 -4.82 2.36 -15.94
C ILE A 180 -4.55 1.08 -16.73
N PHE A 181 -4.82 1.06 -18.02
CA PHE A 181 -4.49 -0.10 -18.85
C PHE A 181 -2.99 -0.27 -19.09
N PRO A 182 -2.19 0.78 -19.27
CA PRO A 182 -0.76 0.60 -19.43
C PRO A 182 -0.06 -0.15 -18.29
N HIS A 183 -0.44 0.05 -17.02
CA HIS A 183 0.18 -0.71 -15.94
C HIS A 183 -0.29 -2.17 -15.90
N LEU A 184 -1.49 -2.49 -16.39
CA LEU A 184 -1.94 -3.87 -16.57
C LEU A 184 -1.20 -4.56 -17.72
N ASP A 185 -1.01 -3.85 -18.82
CA ASP A 185 -0.22 -4.32 -19.95
C ASP A 185 1.25 -4.57 -19.55
N TRP A 186 1.83 -3.65 -18.78
CA TRP A 186 3.15 -3.83 -18.20
C TRP A 186 3.24 -5.13 -17.37
N THR A 187 2.24 -5.40 -16.54
CA THR A 187 2.16 -6.59 -15.69
C THR A 187 2.15 -7.87 -16.52
N GLN A 188 1.33 -7.92 -17.57
CA GLN A 188 1.28 -9.05 -18.48
C GLN A 188 2.60 -9.25 -19.21
N ASN A 189 3.17 -8.20 -19.77
CA ASN A 189 4.45 -8.24 -20.47
C ASN A 189 5.61 -8.65 -19.56
N PHE A 190 5.62 -8.20 -18.32
CA PHE A 190 6.58 -8.62 -17.30
C PHE A 190 6.53 -10.13 -17.07
N SER A 191 5.35 -10.68 -16.88
CA SER A 191 5.16 -12.12 -16.71
C SER A 191 5.63 -12.91 -17.93
N LEU A 192 5.26 -12.48 -19.14
CA LEU A 192 5.66 -13.15 -20.38
C LEU A 192 7.17 -13.09 -20.59
N ARG A 193 7.78 -11.95 -20.34
CA ARG A 193 9.22 -11.74 -20.52
C ARG A 193 10.07 -12.65 -19.62
N TYR A 194 9.62 -12.91 -18.40
CA TYR A 194 10.37 -13.66 -17.39
C TYR A 194 9.86 -15.09 -17.16
N GLY A 195 9.23 -15.68 -18.16
CA GLY A 195 8.91 -17.10 -18.16
C GLY A 195 7.69 -17.48 -17.33
N ASN A 196 6.73 -16.59 -17.19
CA ASN A 196 5.47 -16.75 -16.48
C ASN A 196 5.62 -16.69 -14.94
N LEU A 197 5.10 -15.64 -14.35
CA LEU A 197 5.15 -15.39 -12.89
C LEU A 197 4.41 -16.44 -12.06
N PHE A 198 3.54 -17.26 -12.65
CA PHE A 198 2.94 -18.39 -11.94
C PHE A 198 4.01 -19.36 -11.40
N TYR A 199 5.15 -19.45 -12.07
CA TYR A 199 6.27 -20.29 -11.64
C TYR A 199 7.23 -19.62 -10.66
N ASN A 200 7.00 -18.35 -10.34
CA ASN A 200 7.73 -17.66 -9.30
C ASN A 200 7.17 -18.05 -7.93
N PRO A 201 7.95 -18.72 -7.06
CA PRO A 201 7.45 -19.19 -5.77
C PRO A 201 7.04 -18.06 -4.83
N PHE A 202 7.67 -16.89 -4.93
CA PHE A 202 7.28 -15.73 -4.13
C PHE A 202 5.97 -15.12 -4.61
N HIS A 203 5.71 -15.11 -5.90
CA HIS A 203 4.41 -14.72 -6.45
C HIS A 203 3.31 -15.69 -5.97
N ALA A 204 3.58 -17.00 -6.00
CA ALA A 204 2.67 -17.99 -5.46
C ALA A 204 2.38 -17.78 -3.97
N LEU A 205 3.41 -17.52 -3.15
CA LEU A 205 3.25 -17.20 -1.73
C LEU A 205 2.44 -15.91 -1.53
N SER A 206 2.71 -14.88 -2.32
CA SER A 206 1.97 -13.62 -2.25
C SER A 206 0.47 -13.84 -2.53
N ILE A 207 0.14 -14.67 -3.50
CA ILE A 207 -1.27 -15.06 -3.77
C ILE A 207 -1.89 -15.79 -2.59
N VAL A 208 -1.17 -16.74 -1.98
CA VAL A 208 -1.64 -17.46 -0.79
C VAL A 208 -1.95 -16.49 0.35
N PHE A 209 -1.06 -15.55 0.63
CA PHE A 209 -1.27 -14.55 1.67
C PHE A 209 -2.39 -13.55 1.31
N LEU A 210 -2.50 -13.16 0.04
CA LEU A 210 -3.58 -12.30 -0.43
C LEU A 210 -4.96 -12.94 -0.19
N TYR A 211 -5.14 -14.17 -0.63
CA TYR A 211 -6.41 -14.88 -0.42
C TYR A 211 -6.61 -15.28 1.04
N GLY A 212 -5.54 -15.59 1.76
CA GLY A 212 -5.60 -15.81 3.19
C GLY A 212 -6.03 -14.54 3.96
N SER A 213 -5.55 -13.39 3.54
CA SER A 213 -5.99 -12.10 4.08
C SER A 213 -7.48 -11.85 3.83
N ALA A 214 -7.95 -12.10 2.61
CA ALA A 214 -9.38 -12.02 2.26
C ALA A 214 -10.22 -13.03 3.06
N LEU A 215 -9.73 -14.26 3.21
CA LEU A 215 -10.39 -15.30 3.99
C LEU A 215 -10.54 -14.90 5.47
N LEU A 216 -9.46 -14.40 6.08
CA LEU A 216 -9.47 -13.93 7.46
C LEU A 216 -10.45 -12.77 7.66
N PHE A 217 -10.50 -11.86 6.70
CA PHE A 217 -11.45 -10.75 6.73
C PHE A 217 -12.90 -11.26 6.71
N ALA A 218 -13.21 -12.20 5.81
CA ALA A 218 -14.53 -12.80 5.69
C ALA A 218 -14.91 -13.59 6.96
N MET A 219 -13.99 -14.39 7.48
CA MET A 219 -14.19 -15.18 8.69
C MET A 219 -14.40 -14.28 9.91
N HIS A 220 -13.60 -13.23 10.05
CA HIS A 220 -13.71 -12.27 11.16
C HIS A 220 -15.04 -11.50 11.09
N ALA A 221 -15.43 -11.03 9.91
CA ALA A 221 -16.70 -10.36 9.70
C ALA A 221 -17.89 -11.26 10.09
N ALA A 222 -17.90 -12.50 9.63
CA ALA A 222 -18.92 -13.48 9.97
C ALA A 222 -18.95 -13.74 11.49
N THR A 223 -17.79 -13.87 12.12
CA THR A 223 -17.66 -14.15 13.55
C THR A 223 -18.18 -13.02 14.42
N ILE A 224 -17.77 -11.78 14.13
CA ILE A 224 -18.18 -10.60 14.89
C ILE A 224 -19.69 -10.41 14.82
N LEU A 225 -20.29 -10.57 13.64
CA LEU A 225 -21.75 -10.48 13.50
C LEU A 225 -22.47 -11.62 14.22
N ALA A 226 -21.91 -12.83 14.20
CA ALA A 226 -22.50 -13.98 14.90
C ALA A 226 -22.52 -13.81 16.42
N VAL A 227 -21.55 -13.10 16.98
CA VAL A 227 -21.42 -12.88 18.43
C VAL A 227 -21.75 -11.45 18.86
N SER A 228 -22.33 -10.63 17.99
CA SER A 228 -22.63 -9.23 18.27
C SER A 228 -23.64 -9.06 19.40
N ARG A 229 -24.61 -9.95 19.51
CA ARG A 229 -25.59 -9.95 20.64
C ARG A 229 -24.94 -10.17 22.01
N TYR A 230 -23.73 -10.69 22.05
CA TYR A 230 -22.94 -10.90 23.26
C TYR A 230 -21.86 -9.84 23.47
N GLY A 231 -21.89 -8.76 22.67
CA GLY A 231 -20.91 -7.66 22.73
C GLY A 231 -19.64 -7.90 21.89
N GLY A 232 -19.67 -8.84 20.92
CA GLY A 232 -18.53 -9.17 20.08
C GLY A 232 -18.05 -8.04 19.16
N ASP A 233 -18.92 -7.10 18.85
CA ASP A 233 -18.60 -5.88 18.08
C ASP A 233 -17.77 -4.86 18.88
N ARG A 234 -17.68 -5.04 20.19
CA ARG A 234 -16.84 -4.22 21.09
C ARG A 234 -15.54 -4.96 21.38
N GLU A 235 -14.70 -5.04 20.38
CA GLU A 235 -13.52 -5.89 20.41
C GLU A 235 -12.48 -5.47 21.46
N ILE A 236 -12.28 -4.17 21.65
CA ILE A 236 -11.33 -3.65 22.65
C ILE A 236 -11.77 -4.04 24.07
N GLU A 237 -13.05 -3.91 24.37
CA GLU A 237 -13.59 -4.32 25.66
C GLU A 237 -13.46 -5.83 25.88
N GLN A 238 -13.70 -6.63 24.84
CA GLN A 238 -13.55 -8.07 24.88
C GLN A 238 -12.09 -8.52 25.05
N ILE A 239 -11.14 -7.73 24.60
CA ILE A 239 -9.69 -7.99 24.78
C ILE A 239 -9.29 -7.68 26.23
N VAL A 240 -9.71 -6.53 26.75
CA VAL A 240 -9.36 -6.07 28.10
C VAL A 240 -10.03 -6.93 29.17
N ASP A 241 -11.31 -7.25 28.98
CA ASP A 241 -12.10 -8.11 29.86
C ASP A 241 -12.86 -9.13 29.03
N ARG A 242 -12.29 -10.31 28.93
CA ARG A 242 -12.80 -11.39 28.07
C ARG A 242 -14.19 -11.84 28.51
N GLY A 243 -15.17 -11.60 27.64
CA GLY A 243 -16.56 -12.00 27.86
C GLY A 243 -16.98 -13.22 27.05
N THR A 244 -18.27 -13.55 27.15
CA THR A 244 -18.85 -14.73 26.50
C THR A 244 -18.80 -14.65 24.97
N ALA A 245 -18.77 -13.44 24.36
CA ALA A 245 -18.61 -13.28 22.91
C ALA A 245 -17.30 -13.88 22.42
N SER A 246 -16.18 -13.55 23.08
CA SER A 246 -14.86 -14.10 22.77
C SER A 246 -14.82 -15.61 22.92
N GLU A 247 -15.40 -16.14 23.96
CA GLU A 247 -15.45 -17.60 24.20
C GLU A 247 -16.27 -18.32 23.14
N ARG A 248 -17.45 -17.81 22.80
CA ARG A 248 -18.33 -18.37 21.78
C ARG A 248 -17.68 -18.37 20.40
N ALA A 249 -17.04 -17.27 20.02
CA ALA A 249 -16.29 -17.16 18.77
C ALA A 249 -15.16 -18.20 18.69
N ALA A 250 -14.37 -18.32 19.76
CA ALA A 250 -13.28 -19.30 19.83
C ALA A 250 -13.78 -20.74 19.73
N LEU A 251 -14.83 -21.09 20.47
CA LEU A 251 -15.39 -22.44 20.48
C LEU A 251 -15.99 -22.84 19.14
N PHE A 252 -16.66 -21.91 18.45
CA PHE A 252 -17.19 -22.19 17.11
C PHE A 252 -16.10 -22.68 16.16
N TRP A 253 -14.98 -21.95 16.08
CA TRP A 253 -13.87 -22.33 15.20
C TRP A 253 -13.13 -23.57 15.67
N ARG A 254 -12.93 -23.72 16.99
CA ARG A 254 -12.28 -24.89 17.55
C ARG A 254 -13.07 -26.19 17.27
N TRP A 255 -14.39 -26.13 17.36
CA TRP A 255 -15.23 -27.31 17.10
C TRP A 255 -15.44 -27.58 15.62
N THR A 256 -15.28 -26.59 14.76
CA THR A 256 -15.45 -26.78 13.30
C THR A 256 -14.16 -27.14 12.59
N MET A 257 -13.04 -26.51 12.90
CA MET A 257 -11.77 -26.75 12.21
C MET A 257 -10.63 -27.25 13.12
N GLY A 258 -10.84 -27.37 14.41
CA GLY A 258 -9.88 -27.96 15.34
C GLY A 258 -8.91 -26.96 16.00
N PHE A 259 -8.88 -25.70 15.57
CA PHE A 259 -8.09 -24.64 16.16
C PHE A 259 -8.84 -23.31 16.10
N ASN A 260 -8.37 -22.33 16.87
CA ASN A 260 -9.00 -21.03 16.99
C ASN A 260 -7.96 -19.96 17.35
N ALA A 261 -8.30 -18.71 17.09
CA ALA A 261 -7.63 -17.54 17.63
C ALA A 261 -8.42 -16.96 18.81
N THR A 262 -7.86 -15.96 19.45
CA THR A 262 -8.56 -15.10 20.40
C THR A 262 -9.02 -13.81 19.72
N MET A 263 -9.82 -13.00 20.41
CA MET A 263 -10.23 -11.68 19.91
C MET A 263 -9.01 -10.80 19.58
N GLU A 264 -7.98 -10.85 20.40
CA GLU A 264 -6.74 -10.11 20.16
C GLU A 264 -5.87 -10.74 19.08
N SER A 265 -5.63 -12.04 19.13
CA SER A 265 -4.69 -12.71 18.22
C SER A 265 -5.20 -12.79 16.79
N ILE A 266 -6.52 -12.75 16.55
CA ILE A 266 -7.03 -12.75 15.17
C ILE A 266 -6.55 -11.52 14.38
N HIS A 267 -6.39 -10.39 15.06
CA HIS A 267 -5.85 -9.18 14.44
C HIS A 267 -4.37 -9.34 14.09
N ARG A 268 -3.59 -10.07 14.89
CA ARG A 268 -2.19 -10.40 14.58
C ARG A 268 -2.09 -11.31 13.35
N TRP A 269 -2.96 -12.31 13.22
CA TRP A 269 -3.05 -13.15 12.02
C TRP A 269 -3.35 -12.31 10.78
N ALA A 270 -4.37 -11.45 10.85
CA ALA A 270 -4.73 -10.57 9.76
C ALA A 270 -3.58 -9.62 9.37
N TRP A 271 -2.89 -9.07 10.37
CA TRP A 271 -1.74 -8.19 10.16
C TRP A 271 -0.60 -8.90 9.41
N TRP A 272 -0.23 -10.11 9.85
CA TRP A 272 0.82 -10.90 9.21
C TRP A 272 0.48 -11.28 7.78
N PHE A 273 -0.74 -11.69 7.51
CA PHE A 273 -1.16 -12.03 6.15
C PHE A 273 -1.11 -10.81 5.22
N ALA A 274 -1.54 -9.65 5.68
CA ALA A 274 -1.44 -8.41 4.91
C ALA A 274 0.01 -8.02 4.64
N VAL A 275 0.87 -8.06 5.65
CA VAL A 275 2.30 -7.73 5.52
C VAL A 275 3.01 -8.70 4.60
N LEU A 276 2.80 -9.99 4.77
CA LEU A 276 3.48 -11.02 3.97
C LEU A 276 3.04 -11.01 2.50
N THR A 277 1.84 -10.54 2.18
CA THR A 277 1.39 -10.36 0.79
C THR A 277 2.33 -9.41 0.04
N THR A 278 2.55 -8.23 0.57
CA THR A 278 3.40 -7.21 -0.07
C THR A 278 4.88 -7.51 0.08
N LEU A 279 5.30 -8.06 1.22
CA LEU A 279 6.69 -8.40 1.45
C LEU A 279 7.17 -9.49 0.48
N THR A 280 6.42 -10.59 0.36
CA THR A 280 6.76 -11.69 -0.56
C THR A 280 6.63 -11.27 -2.02
N GLY A 281 5.62 -10.48 -2.35
CA GLY A 281 5.45 -9.91 -3.68
C GLY A 281 6.64 -9.04 -4.10
N GLY A 282 7.11 -8.18 -3.19
CA GLY A 282 8.29 -7.34 -3.42
C GLY A 282 9.56 -8.17 -3.62
N ILE A 283 9.77 -9.19 -2.81
CA ILE A 283 10.92 -10.11 -2.97
C ILE A 283 10.84 -10.80 -4.34
N GLY A 284 9.67 -11.32 -4.71
CA GLY A 284 9.47 -12.02 -5.98
C GLY A 284 9.73 -11.13 -7.20
N ILE A 285 9.29 -9.89 -7.17
CA ILE A 285 9.58 -8.91 -8.24
C ILE A 285 11.05 -8.55 -8.25
N LEU A 286 11.67 -8.33 -7.09
CA LEU A 286 13.08 -7.96 -7.00
C LEU A 286 14.02 -9.04 -7.56
N LEU A 287 13.72 -10.31 -7.32
CA LEU A 287 14.49 -11.44 -7.85
C LEU A 287 14.32 -11.63 -9.35
N THR A 288 13.21 -11.17 -9.91
CA THR A 288 12.91 -11.33 -11.34
C THR A 288 13.79 -10.41 -12.20
N GLY A 289 14.61 -10.99 -13.05
CA GLY A 289 15.55 -10.28 -13.91
C GLY A 289 16.88 -9.93 -13.21
N THR A 290 16.95 -9.95 -11.89
CA THR A 290 18.20 -9.70 -11.14
C THR A 290 18.92 -11.00 -10.78
N ALA A 291 18.19 -12.03 -10.41
CA ALA A 291 18.72 -13.35 -10.01
C ALA A 291 18.12 -14.47 -10.87
N VAL A 292 16.90 -14.34 -11.36
CA VAL A 292 16.21 -15.35 -12.17
C VAL A 292 15.66 -14.68 -13.43
N ASP A 293 16.08 -15.13 -14.59
CA ASP A 293 15.66 -14.56 -15.88
C ASP A 293 14.45 -15.27 -16.49
N ASN A 294 14.17 -16.49 -16.06
CA ASN A 294 13.03 -17.29 -16.55
C ASN A 294 12.52 -18.21 -15.44
N TRP A 295 11.34 -17.92 -14.95
CA TRP A 295 10.76 -18.67 -13.83
C TRP A 295 10.32 -20.07 -14.22
N TYR A 296 9.87 -20.30 -15.45
CA TYR A 296 9.55 -21.63 -15.92
C TYR A 296 10.77 -22.56 -15.92
N GLU A 297 11.90 -22.10 -16.48
CA GLU A 297 13.16 -22.86 -16.45
C GLU A 297 13.65 -23.11 -15.02
N TRP A 298 13.56 -22.10 -14.16
CA TRP A 298 13.87 -22.23 -12.75
C TRP A 298 13.01 -23.31 -12.08
N ALA A 299 11.69 -23.28 -12.35
CA ALA A 299 10.74 -24.25 -11.77
C ALA A 299 11.03 -25.69 -12.22
N ILE A 300 11.33 -25.91 -13.48
CA ILE A 300 11.72 -27.22 -13.98
C ILE A 300 12.99 -27.72 -13.29
N LYS A 301 14.01 -26.88 -13.20
CA LYS A 301 15.29 -27.21 -12.56
C LYS A 301 15.12 -27.54 -11.08
N HIS A 302 14.27 -26.84 -10.37
CA HIS A 302 14.07 -26.96 -8.92
C HIS A 302 12.82 -27.78 -8.56
N LYS A 303 12.21 -28.46 -9.53
CA LYS A 303 11.03 -29.31 -9.33
C LYS A 303 9.84 -28.58 -8.70
N PHE A 304 9.69 -27.30 -9.03
CA PHE A 304 8.54 -26.46 -8.71
C PHE A 304 7.60 -26.35 -9.91
N ALA A 305 7.34 -27.47 -10.58
CA ALA A 305 6.43 -27.59 -11.71
C ALA A 305 5.82 -28.98 -11.69
N PRO A 306 4.64 -29.20 -12.34
CA PRO A 306 4.05 -30.54 -12.46
C PRO A 306 5.02 -31.48 -13.17
N SER A 307 5.11 -32.72 -12.67
CA SER A 307 5.86 -33.79 -13.34
C SER A 307 5.22 -34.20 -14.67
N ASP A 308 3.91 -34.06 -14.75
CA ASP A 308 3.12 -34.26 -15.97
C ASP A 308 2.71 -32.88 -16.52
N PRO A 309 3.26 -32.42 -17.65
CA PRO A 309 2.92 -31.11 -18.20
C PRO A 309 1.47 -31.00 -18.69
N THR A 310 0.76 -32.11 -18.83
CA THR A 310 -0.67 -32.10 -19.18
C THR A 310 -1.59 -31.82 -18.00
N MET A 311 -1.10 -31.91 -16.76
CA MET A 311 -1.88 -31.58 -15.56
C MET A 311 -2.30 -30.11 -15.50
N TRP A 312 -1.54 -29.24 -16.12
CA TRP A 312 -1.75 -27.82 -16.06
C TRP A 312 -2.00 -27.29 -17.46
N PRO A 313 -3.25 -26.92 -17.80
CA PRO A 313 -3.57 -26.34 -19.11
C PRO A 313 -3.11 -24.88 -19.20
N ALA A 314 -1.97 -24.58 -18.65
CA ALA A 314 -1.45 -23.24 -18.60
C ALA A 314 -1.17 -22.69 -19.98
N THR A 315 -1.17 -21.38 -20.05
CA THR A 315 -0.70 -20.59 -21.17
C THR A 315 0.58 -21.18 -21.75
N PRO A 316 0.62 -21.48 -23.06
CA PRO A 316 1.85 -21.95 -23.69
C PRO A 316 2.99 -20.98 -23.40
N VAL A 317 4.10 -21.47 -22.88
CA VAL A 317 5.31 -20.67 -22.78
C VAL A 317 5.72 -20.33 -24.20
N PRO A 318 5.94 -19.05 -24.55
CA PRO A 318 6.44 -18.69 -25.87
C PRO A 318 7.72 -19.47 -26.15
N PRO A 319 7.92 -19.96 -27.38
CA PRO A 319 9.16 -20.62 -27.72
C PRO A 319 10.34 -19.68 -27.46
N PRO A 320 11.52 -20.22 -27.11
CA PRO A 320 12.72 -19.40 -26.97
C PRO A 320 12.88 -18.53 -28.22
N ARG A 321 13.18 -17.26 -28.02
CA ARG A 321 13.48 -16.38 -29.14
C ARG A 321 14.74 -16.90 -29.84
N PRO A 322 14.73 -17.00 -31.19
CA PRO A 322 15.91 -17.44 -31.93
C PRO A 322 17.10 -16.52 -31.71
#